data_a197b5912d7ca53296d4ec641d5b420b
#
_entry.id   a197b5912d7ca53296d4ec641d5b420b
#
_cell.length_a   1.000
_cell.length_b   1.000
_cell.length_c   1.000
_cell.angle_alpha   90.00
_cell.angle_beta   90.00
_cell.angle_gamma   90.00
#
_symmetry.space_group_name_H-M   'P 1'
#
loop_
_entity.id
_entity.type
_entity.pdbx_description
1 polymer ?
#
loop_
_entity_poly.entity_id
_entity_poly.type
_entity_poly.pdbx_seq_one_letter_code
_entity_poly.pdbx_strand_id
1 'polypeptide(L)'
;MKKSSVILTAVALVILCSAFQIIKTSLGVTVRDEVGNTVAGATVQLFEKEEDYTAEKNIAAEGSTDEKGYIRFKELKNISYFVIVRKDDKDNSGGGERTGKLEEKKTNKVTIVIQ
;
A
#
# COMPACT_ATOMS: atom_id res chain seq x y z
N MET A 1 -0.16 49.41 -3.51
CA MET A 1 -0.95 48.64 -4.48
C MET A 1 -0.11 47.63 -5.24
N LYS A 2 1.07 47.95 -5.74
CA LYS A 2 1.93 46.99 -6.46
C LYS A 2 2.35 45.81 -5.62
N LYS A 3 2.59 45.98 -4.31
CA LYS A 3 2.97 44.91 -3.39
C LYS A 3 1.84 43.88 -3.17
N SER A 4 0.60 44.34 -3.13
CA SER A 4 -0.57 43.46 -2.96
C SER A 4 -0.78 42.55 -4.17
N SER A 5 -0.56 43.05 -5.39
CA SER A 5 -0.70 42.26 -6.62
C SER A 5 0.37 41.16 -6.71
N VAL A 6 1.61 41.44 -6.29
CA VAL A 6 2.71 40.48 -6.30
C VAL A 6 2.42 39.32 -5.30
N ILE A 7 1.93 39.65 -4.10
CA ILE A 7 1.59 38.67 -3.09
C ILE A 7 0.44 37.76 -3.57
N LEU A 8 -0.57 38.33 -4.19
CA LEU A 8 -1.71 37.59 -4.72
C LEU A 8 -1.27 36.60 -5.82
N THR A 9 -0.37 37.03 -6.71
CA THR A 9 0.16 36.19 -7.76
C THR A 9 0.97 35.02 -7.21
N ALA A 10 1.78 35.26 -6.17
CA ALA A 10 2.57 34.22 -5.52
C ALA A 10 1.67 33.16 -4.85
N VAL A 11 0.61 33.58 -4.19
CA VAL A 11 -0.35 32.66 -3.55
C VAL A 11 -1.07 31.79 -4.60
N ALA A 12 -1.49 32.39 -5.72
CA ALA A 12 -2.13 31.66 -6.82
C ALA A 12 -1.18 30.60 -7.42
N LEU A 13 0.10 30.93 -7.55
CA LEU A 13 1.10 30.00 -8.07
C LEU A 13 1.30 28.79 -7.15
N VAL A 14 1.33 28.99 -5.84
CA VAL A 14 1.44 27.91 -4.86
C VAL A 14 0.23 27.00 -4.92
N ILE A 15 -0.98 27.52 -5.04
CA ILE A 15 -2.20 26.74 -5.17
C ILE A 15 -2.17 25.89 -6.45
N LEU A 16 -1.71 26.44 -7.56
CA LEU A 16 -1.58 25.70 -8.82
C LEU A 16 -0.58 24.55 -8.71
N CYS A 17 0.55 24.76 -8.07
CA CYS A 17 1.53 23.69 -7.84
C CYS A 17 0.96 22.56 -6.99
N SER A 18 0.15 22.87 -5.98
CA SER A 18 -0.52 21.87 -5.13
C SER A 18 -1.55 21.05 -5.90
N ALA A 19 -2.22 21.65 -6.88
CA ALA A 19 -3.24 20.98 -7.70
C ALA A 19 -2.65 19.93 -8.65
N PHE A 20 -1.36 20.01 -8.95
CA PHE A 20 -0.66 19.09 -9.84
C PHE A 20 0.16 18.04 -9.11
N GLN A 21 -0.27 17.60 -7.94
CA GLN A 21 0.41 16.52 -7.22
C GLN A 21 0.39 15.23 -8.04
N ILE A 22 1.56 14.61 -8.15
CA ILE A 22 1.71 13.33 -8.84
C ILE A 22 1.09 12.23 -7.97
N ILE A 23 0.18 11.45 -8.56
CA ILE A 23 -0.35 10.26 -7.91
C ILE A 23 0.75 9.22 -7.85
N LYS A 24 1.07 8.74 -6.66
CA LYS A 24 2.12 7.74 -6.47
C LYS A 24 1.56 6.34 -6.56
N THR A 25 2.43 5.40 -6.92
CA THR A 25 2.08 3.97 -6.97
C THR A 25 1.78 3.48 -5.56
N SER A 26 0.62 2.86 -5.37
CA SER A 26 0.22 2.31 -4.08
C SER A 26 -0.43 0.94 -4.23
N LEU A 27 -0.51 0.22 -3.12
CA LEU A 27 -1.12 -1.11 -3.06
C LEU A 27 -2.13 -1.16 -1.92
N GLY A 28 -3.38 -1.44 -2.25
CA GLY A 28 -4.42 -1.72 -1.27
C GLY A 28 -4.55 -3.23 -1.07
N VAL A 29 -4.45 -3.68 0.16
CA VAL A 29 -4.54 -5.09 0.51
C VAL A 29 -5.81 -5.31 1.36
N THR A 30 -6.68 -6.18 0.89
CA THR A 30 -7.83 -6.65 1.67
C THR A 30 -7.51 -8.06 2.15
N VAL A 31 -7.65 -8.29 3.44
CA VAL A 31 -7.42 -9.62 4.03
C VAL A 31 -8.76 -10.24 4.37
N ARG A 32 -8.95 -11.47 3.91
CA ARG A 32 -10.14 -12.27 4.20
C ARG A 32 -9.74 -13.63 4.78
N ASP A 33 -10.62 -14.22 5.54
CA ASP A 33 -10.45 -15.60 5.97
C ASP A 33 -11.01 -16.57 4.91
N GLU A 34 -10.90 -17.86 5.16
CA GLU A 34 -11.35 -18.91 4.22
C GLU A 34 -12.87 -18.94 4.01
N VAL A 35 -13.64 -18.32 4.89
CA VAL A 35 -15.11 -18.21 4.76
C VAL A 35 -15.49 -16.95 3.98
N GLY A 36 -14.54 -16.07 3.71
CA GLY A 36 -14.76 -14.83 2.97
C GLY A 36 -14.99 -13.59 3.82
N ASN A 37 -14.90 -13.70 5.15
CA ASN A 37 -15.02 -12.56 6.05
C ASN A 37 -13.73 -11.72 6.03
N THR A 38 -13.86 -10.41 6.10
CA THR A 38 -12.69 -9.52 6.21
C THR A 38 -12.08 -9.65 7.61
N VAL A 39 -10.75 -9.49 7.68
CA VAL A 39 -9.99 -9.69 8.92
C VAL A 39 -9.32 -8.39 9.33
N ALA A 40 -9.78 -7.82 10.43
CA ALA A 40 -9.18 -6.63 11.05
C ALA A 40 -7.97 -7.03 11.89
N GLY A 41 -6.98 -6.13 11.97
CA GLY A 41 -5.80 -6.34 12.82
C GLY A 41 -4.83 -7.40 12.30
N ALA A 42 -4.92 -7.77 11.03
CA ALA A 42 -3.94 -8.66 10.42
C ALA A 42 -2.67 -7.89 10.09
N THR A 43 -1.52 -8.45 10.42
CA THR A 43 -0.22 -7.86 10.07
C THR A 43 0.11 -8.20 8.62
N VAL A 44 0.44 -7.18 7.84
CA VAL A 44 0.80 -7.32 6.42
C VAL A 44 2.22 -6.81 6.23
N GLN A 45 3.09 -7.65 5.68
CA GLN A 45 4.49 -7.31 5.40
C GLN A 45 4.76 -7.49 3.91
N LEU A 46 5.40 -6.49 3.31
CA LEU A 46 5.80 -6.54 1.90
C LEU A 46 7.32 -6.69 1.79
N PHE A 47 7.75 -7.51 0.84
CA PHE A 47 9.17 -7.74 0.54
C PHE A 47 9.41 -7.54 -0.95
N GLU A 48 10.54 -6.94 -1.30
CA GLU A 48 10.91 -6.73 -2.70
C GLU A 48 11.55 -7.96 -3.34
N LYS A 49 12.24 -8.76 -2.54
CA LYS A 49 13.00 -9.93 -3.00
C LYS A 49 12.50 -11.21 -2.36
N GLU A 50 12.55 -12.30 -3.12
CA GLU A 50 12.15 -13.61 -2.62
C GLU A 50 13.02 -14.06 -1.44
N GLU A 51 14.33 -13.81 -1.50
CA GLU A 51 15.25 -14.16 -0.42
C GLU A 51 14.93 -13.45 0.88
N ASP A 52 14.51 -12.18 0.81
CA ASP A 52 14.11 -11.40 1.98
C ASP A 52 12.78 -11.92 2.54
N TYR A 53 11.85 -12.25 1.67
CA TYR A 53 10.57 -12.86 2.03
C TYR A 53 10.79 -14.21 2.74
N THR A 54 11.63 -15.08 2.21
CA THR A 54 11.93 -16.39 2.79
C THR A 54 12.59 -16.25 4.17
N ALA A 55 13.54 -15.32 4.30
CA ALA A 55 14.25 -15.06 5.55
C ALA A 55 13.49 -14.13 6.50
N GLU A 56 12.39 -13.55 6.07
CA GLU A 56 11.61 -12.56 6.82
C GLU A 56 12.44 -11.39 7.32
N LYS A 57 13.26 -10.84 6.43
CA LYS A 57 14.15 -9.70 6.75
C LYS A 57 14.03 -8.63 5.66
N ASN A 58 14.57 -7.44 5.93
CA ASN A 58 14.56 -6.30 5.01
C ASN A 58 13.14 -5.98 4.51
N ILE A 59 12.21 -5.88 5.46
CA ILE A 59 10.80 -5.57 5.18
C ILE A 59 10.70 -4.24 4.44
N ALA A 60 10.08 -4.24 3.27
CA ALA A 60 9.90 -3.03 2.47
C ALA A 60 8.80 -2.13 3.02
N ALA A 61 7.71 -2.71 3.51
CA ALA A 61 6.60 -1.99 4.13
C ALA A 61 5.84 -2.93 5.05
N GLU A 62 5.28 -2.39 6.12
CA GLU A 62 4.55 -3.18 7.11
C GLU A 62 3.42 -2.36 7.73
N GLY A 63 2.34 -3.03 8.08
CA GLY A 63 1.23 -2.42 8.80
C GLY A 63 0.16 -3.44 9.12
N SER A 64 -0.92 -2.97 9.76
CA SER A 64 -2.06 -3.81 10.14
C SER A 64 -3.32 -3.38 9.41
N THR A 65 -4.19 -4.33 9.09
CA THR A 65 -5.48 -4.02 8.47
C THR A 65 -6.39 -3.28 9.45
N ASP A 66 -7.23 -2.41 8.89
CA ASP A 66 -8.22 -1.64 9.64
C ASP A 66 -9.47 -2.50 9.97
N GLU A 67 -10.52 -1.86 10.48
CA GLU A 67 -11.77 -2.52 10.84
C GLU A 67 -12.46 -3.20 9.65
N LYS A 68 -12.14 -2.77 8.44
CA LYS A 68 -12.69 -3.34 7.20
C LYS A 68 -11.79 -4.41 6.58
N GLY A 69 -10.70 -4.77 7.28
CA GLY A 69 -9.72 -5.72 6.77
C GLY A 69 -8.84 -5.19 5.66
N TYR A 70 -8.64 -3.88 5.61
CA TYR A 70 -7.95 -3.20 4.53
C TYR A 70 -6.75 -2.41 5.03
N ILE A 71 -5.66 -2.41 4.23
CA ILE A 71 -4.53 -1.53 4.45
C ILE A 71 -4.01 -1.05 3.09
N ARG A 72 -3.56 0.20 3.03
CA ARG A 72 -2.99 0.79 1.83
C ARG A 72 -1.56 1.22 2.09
N PHE A 73 -0.65 0.71 1.27
CA PHE A 73 0.76 1.12 1.27
C PHE A 73 0.99 2.12 0.14
N LYS A 74 1.60 3.25 0.47
CA LYS A 74 1.88 4.33 -0.48
C LYS A 74 3.36 4.35 -0.86
N GLU A 75 3.65 5.04 -1.98
CA GLU A 75 5.03 5.29 -2.43
C GLU A 75 5.82 4.00 -2.69
N LEU A 76 5.15 3.04 -3.31
CA LEU A 76 5.77 1.79 -3.70
C LEU A 76 6.40 1.88 -5.10
N LYS A 77 7.28 0.93 -5.39
CA LYS A 77 7.87 0.77 -6.72
C LYS A 77 6.93 -0.01 -7.64
N ASN A 78 7.10 0.13 -8.95
CA ASN A 78 6.32 -0.62 -9.93
C ASN A 78 6.91 -2.01 -10.17
N ILE A 79 7.00 -2.78 -9.11
CA ILE A 79 7.52 -4.15 -9.10
C ILE A 79 6.47 -5.11 -8.51
N SER A 80 6.71 -6.41 -8.58
CA SER A 80 5.96 -7.39 -7.82
C SER A 80 6.50 -7.43 -6.40
N TYR A 81 5.61 -7.49 -5.40
CA TYR A 81 5.99 -7.64 -4.00
C TYR A 81 5.61 -9.03 -3.50
N PHE A 82 6.46 -9.59 -2.66
CA PHE A 82 6.12 -10.76 -1.88
C PHE A 82 5.41 -10.30 -0.61
N VAL A 83 4.41 -11.05 -0.16
CA VAL A 83 3.53 -10.62 0.92
C VAL A 83 3.41 -11.71 1.98
N ILE A 84 3.60 -11.33 3.24
CA ILE A 84 3.27 -12.19 4.38
C ILE A 84 2.15 -11.52 5.14
N VAL A 85 1.07 -12.25 5.38
CA VAL A 85 -0.07 -11.80 6.19
C VAL A 85 -0.28 -12.78 7.32
N ARG A 86 -0.41 -12.26 8.54
CA ARG A 86 -0.63 -13.09 9.74
C ARG A 86 -1.67 -12.48 10.65
N LYS A 87 -2.50 -13.34 11.20
CA LYS A 87 -3.44 -12.99 12.27
C LYS A 87 -3.59 -14.22 13.17
N ASP A 88 -3.13 -14.09 14.42
CA ASP A 88 -3.10 -15.20 15.39
C ASP A 88 -2.34 -16.40 14.80
N ASP A 89 -2.98 -17.56 14.66
CA ASP A 89 -2.37 -18.76 14.10
C ASP A 89 -2.61 -18.92 12.59
N LYS A 90 -3.20 -17.93 11.96
CA LYS A 90 -3.52 -17.95 10.53
C LYS A 90 -2.50 -17.15 9.72
N ASP A 91 -2.23 -17.60 8.51
CA ASP A 91 -1.36 -16.90 7.56
C ASP A 91 -1.83 -17.11 6.12
N ASN A 92 -1.12 -16.50 5.18
CA ASN A 92 -1.47 -16.59 3.76
C ASN A 92 -0.71 -17.69 3.01
N SER A 93 -0.17 -18.68 3.70
CA SER A 93 0.50 -19.81 3.03
C SER A 93 -0.48 -20.51 2.09
N GLY A 94 -0.12 -20.60 0.81
CA GLY A 94 -0.97 -21.16 -0.23
C GLY A 94 -2.14 -20.27 -0.66
N GLY A 95 -2.32 -19.10 -0.05
CA GLY A 95 -3.43 -18.18 -0.34
C GLY A 95 -3.06 -16.92 -1.09
N GLY A 96 -1.89 -16.89 -1.72
CA GLY A 96 -1.37 -15.74 -2.44
C GLY A 96 -0.19 -15.11 -1.69
N GLU A 97 0.99 -15.31 -2.24
CA GLU A 97 2.25 -14.92 -1.60
C GLU A 97 3.00 -13.84 -2.39
N ARG A 98 2.47 -13.48 -3.56
CA ARG A 98 3.12 -12.53 -4.44
C ARG A 98 2.06 -11.73 -5.21
N THR A 99 2.29 -10.42 -5.33
CA THR A 99 1.46 -9.57 -6.19
C THR A 99 1.91 -9.71 -7.63
N GLY A 100 1.08 -9.32 -8.59
CA GLY A 100 1.56 -9.01 -9.92
C GLY A 100 2.42 -7.75 -9.88
N LYS A 101 3.07 -7.42 -10.99
CA LYS A 101 3.79 -6.17 -11.12
C LYS A 101 2.81 -5.01 -10.95
N LEU A 102 3.12 -4.11 -10.02
CA LEU A 102 2.25 -2.95 -9.75
C LEU A 102 2.26 -1.98 -10.93
N GLU A 103 1.09 -1.45 -11.25
CA GLU A 103 0.96 -0.40 -12.26
C GLU A 103 1.30 0.95 -11.63
N GLU A 104 2.09 1.74 -12.36
CA GLU A 104 2.54 3.05 -11.89
C GLU A 104 1.39 4.04 -11.71
N LYS A 105 1.56 4.94 -10.75
CA LYS A 105 0.71 6.12 -10.57
C LYS A 105 -0.76 5.79 -10.37
N LYS A 106 -1.04 4.68 -9.70
CA LYS A 106 -2.40 4.34 -9.32
C LYS A 106 -2.43 3.45 -8.08
N THR A 107 -3.60 3.24 -7.52
CA THR A 107 -3.82 2.29 -6.44
C THR A 107 -4.08 0.92 -7.04
N ASN A 108 -3.14 0.00 -6.84
CA ASN A 108 -3.32 -1.41 -7.17
C ASN A 108 -4.04 -2.08 -6.01
N LYS A 109 -4.86 -3.07 -6.28
CA LYS A 109 -5.64 -3.76 -5.24
C LYS A 109 -5.45 -5.26 -5.32
N VAL A 110 -5.24 -5.88 -4.17
CA VAL A 110 -5.17 -7.34 -4.05
C VAL A 110 -6.00 -7.81 -2.87
N THR A 111 -6.50 -9.02 -2.95
CA THR A 111 -7.18 -9.69 -1.85
C THR A 111 -6.34 -10.91 -1.47
N ILE A 112 -6.05 -11.04 -0.18
CA ILE A 112 -5.26 -12.14 0.35
C ILE A 112 -6.11 -12.92 1.33
N VAL A 113 -6.10 -14.24 1.20
CA VAL A 113 -6.85 -15.15 2.07
C VAL A 113 -5.91 -15.80 3.07
N ILE A 114 -6.28 -15.75 4.33
CA ILE A 114 -5.54 -16.44 5.41
C ILE A 114 -6.35 -17.61 5.95
N GLN A 115 -5.65 -18.64 6.37
CA GLN A 115 -6.25 -19.84 6.92
C GLN A 115 -5.35 -20.55 7.93
#